data_c60e62419e4a33bbdb8fbb289f78b3e2
#
_entry.id   c60e62419e4a33bbdb8fbb289f78b3e2
#
_cell.length_a   1.000
_cell.length_b   1.000
_cell.length_c   1.000
_cell.angle_alpha   90.00
_cell.angle_beta   90.00
_cell.angle_gamma   90.00
#
_symmetry.space_group_name_H-M   'P 1'
#
loop_
_entity.id
_entity.type
_entity.pdbx_description
1 polymer ?
#
loop_
_entity_poly.entity_id
_entity_poly.type
_entity_poly.pdbx_seq_one_letter_code
_entity_poly.pdbx_strand_id
1 'polypeptide(L)'
;MIPRAMARDFTSPPNPRWIILYDADCGFCRTALAAILSVDRDRRLRPLALGTAEADGLLADLTPAQRDASWHLVSPDGHRESAGAAGPALLRLLPGGALPAAALAKAPGVTQRAYEWIAGHRSTLSRALPSSVKQRATRLIGRRTG
;
A
#
# COMPACT_ATOMS: atom_id res chain seq x y z
N MET A 1 -21.69 -3.75 -38.93
CA MET A 1 -20.36 -4.23 -38.55
C MET A 1 -19.62 -3.12 -37.85
N ILE A 2 -19.47 -3.20 -36.55
CA ILE A 2 -18.78 -2.17 -35.76
C ILE A 2 -17.28 -2.45 -35.84
N PRO A 3 -16.44 -1.51 -36.30
CA PRO A 3 -15.00 -1.74 -36.37
C PRO A 3 -14.44 -2.05 -34.99
N ARG A 4 -13.67 -3.11 -34.89
CA ARG A 4 -12.98 -3.53 -33.64
C ARG A 4 -12.11 -2.46 -33.02
N ALA A 5 -11.84 -1.38 -33.75
CA ALA A 5 -11.03 -0.24 -33.31
C ALA A 5 -11.75 0.68 -32.30
N MET A 6 -13.06 0.51 -32.08
CA MET A 6 -13.81 1.38 -31.16
C MET A 6 -14.03 0.77 -29.76
N ALA A 7 -13.66 -0.47 -29.53
CA ALA A 7 -13.63 -1.05 -28.20
C ALA A 7 -12.29 -0.74 -27.52
N ARG A 8 -11.89 0.52 -27.49
CA ARG A 8 -10.87 0.94 -26.53
C ARG A 8 -11.56 0.97 -25.18
N ASP A 9 -11.24 -0.02 -24.40
CA ASP A 9 -11.57 -0.05 -22.99
C ASP A 9 -11.07 1.25 -22.33
N PHE A 10 -11.97 2.21 -22.21
CA PHE A 10 -11.71 3.45 -21.47
C PHE A 10 -11.57 3.22 -19.97
N THR A 11 -11.64 1.96 -19.53
CA THR A 11 -11.63 1.58 -18.12
C THR A 11 -10.25 1.19 -17.58
N SER A 12 -9.26 0.98 -18.45
CA SER A 12 -7.90 0.74 -17.99
C SER A 12 -7.15 2.05 -17.86
N PRO A 13 -6.66 2.42 -16.66
CA PRO A 13 -5.78 3.57 -16.53
C PRO A 13 -4.55 3.40 -17.43
N PRO A 14 -3.98 4.48 -17.96
CA PRO A 14 -2.86 4.42 -18.89
C PRO A 14 -1.62 3.70 -18.33
N ASN A 15 -1.51 3.60 -17.00
CA ASN A 15 -0.50 2.80 -16.31
C ASN A 15 -1.20 1.94 -15.26
N PRO A 16 -1.04 0.61 -15.33
CA PRO A 16 -1.58 -0.26 -14.29
C PRO A 16 -0.97 0.10 -12.94
N ARG A 17 -1.83 0.26 -11.94
CA ARG A 17 -1.42 0.65 -10.60
C ARG A 17 -1.21 -0.57 -9.71
N TRP A 18 -0.27 -0.46 -8.81
CA TRP A 18 -0.11 -1.38 -7.70
C TRP A 18 -1.14 -1.05 -6.63
N ILE A 19 -1.66 -2.07 -5.97
CA ILE A 19 -2.62 -1.91 -4.88
C ILE A 19 -1.88 -2.01 -3.56
N ILE A 20 -2.02 -0.98 -2.71
CA ILE A 20 -1.49 -1.00 -1.35
C ILE A 20 -2.66 -1.16 -0.37
N LEU A 21 -2.71 -2.33 0.30
CA LEU A 21 -3.74 -2.65 1.26
C LEU A 21 -3.28 -2.25 2.67
N TYR A 22 -4.12 -1.56 3.39
CA TYR A 22 -3.78 -0.97 4.67
C TYR A 22 -4.93 -1.08 5.68
N ASP A 23 -4.61 -1.01 6.97
CA ASP A 23 -5.58 -0.97 8.05
C ASP A 23 -6.15 0.45 8.19
N ALA A 24 -7.39 0.64 7.77
CA ALA A 24 -8.06 1.94 7.83
C ALA A 24 -8.41 2.38 9.26
N ASP A 25 -8.47 1.45 10.20
CA ASP A 25 -8.76 1.73 11.61
C ASP A 25 -7.53 2.14 12.41
N CYS A 26 -6.34 2.01 11.83
CA CYS A 26 -5.07 2.37 12.46
C CYS A 26 -4.64 3.76 12.01
N GLY A 27 -4.64 4.73 12.92
CA GLY A 27 -4.24 6.11 12.64
C GLY A 27 -2.80 6.24 12.17
N PHE A 28 -1.89 5.47 12.75
CA PHE A 28 -0.50 5.41 12.30
C PHE A 28 -0.40 4.85 10.87
N CYS A 29 -1.11 3.78 10.57
CA CYS A 29 -1.11 3.17 9.24
C CYS A 29 -1.62 4.14 8.18
N ARG A 30 -2.69 4.88 8.46
CA ARG A 30 -3.19 5.93 7.55
C ARG A 30 -2.17 7.04 7.34
N THR A 31 -1.52 7.49 8.40
CA THR A 31 -0.52 8.57 8.33
C THR A 31 0.71 8.13 7.53
N ALA A 32 1.21 6.92 7.77
CA ALA A 32 2.33 6.35 7.01
C ALA A 32 1.97 6.20 5.52
N LEU A 33 0.77 5.70 5.22
CA LEU A 33 0.30 5.59 3.85
C LEU A 33 0.18 6.96 3.18
N ALA A 34 -0.36 7.96 3.87
CA ALA A 34 -0.47 9.32 3.33
C ALA A 34 0.91 9.90 2.99
N ALA A 35 1.91 9.68 3.83
CA ALA A 35 3.29 10.10 3.55
C ALA A 35 3.83 9.42 2.28
N ILE A 36 3.58 8.13 2.12
CA ILE A 36 3.97 7.38 0.92
C ILE A 36 3.27 7.94 -0.32
N LEU A 37 1.96 8.15 -0.26
CA LEU A 37 1.19 8.70 -1.38
C LEU A 37 1.61 10.11 -1.74
N SER A 38 2.07 10.91 -0.79
CA SER A 38 2.54 12.27 -1.03
C SER A 38 3.79 12.33 -1.90
N VAL A 39 4.61 11.28 -1.88
CA VAL A 39 5.82 11.15 -2.72
C VAL A 39 5.61 10.28 -3.95
N ASP A 40 4.48 9.63 -4.07
CA ASP A 40 4.07 8.85 -5.26
C ASP A 40 3.57 9.79 -6.36
N ARG A 41 4.48 10.54 -6.96
CA ARG A 41 4.17 11.58 -7.95
C ARG A 41 3.58 11.01 -9.22
N ASP A 42 4.00 9.82 -9.61
CA ASP A 42 3.54 9.16 -10.83
C ASP A 42 2.21 8.42 -10.64
N ARG A 43 1.62 8.49 -9.45
CA ARG A 43 0.35 7.85 -9.08
C ARG A 43 0.31 6.36 -9.42
N ARG A 44 1.37 5.66 -9.07
CA ARG A 44 1.52 4.22 -9.30
C ARG A 44 0.82 3.36 -8.25
N LEU A 45 0.42 3.95 -7.14
CA LEU A 45 -0.23 3.28 -6.02
C LEU A 45 -1.71 3.61 -5.96
N ARG A 46 -2.52 2.58 -5.73
CA ARG A 46 -3.94 2.71 -5.39
C ARG A 46 -4.16 2.18 -3.98
N PRO A 47 -4.55 3.02 -3.02
CA PRO A 47 -4.85 2.54 -1.67
C PRO A 47 -6.16 1.76 -1.64
N LEU A 48 -6.19 0.68 -0.87
CA LEU A 48 -7.37 -0.16 -0.65
C LEU A 48 -7.42 -0.56 0.83
N ALA A 49 -8.52 -0.23 1.49
CA ALA A 49 -8.70 -0.58 2.89
C ALA A 49 -8.95 -2.08 3.07
N LEU A 50 -8.30 -2.68 4.07
CA LEU A 50 -8.60 -4.02 4.53
C LEU A 50 -10.05 -4.08 5.03
N GLY A 51 -10.70 -5.23 4.88
CA GLY A 51 -12.08 -5.43 5.28
C GLY A 51 -13.13 -5.10 4.21
N THR A 52 -12.70 -4.62 3.04
CA THR A 52 -13.59 -4.45 1.89
C THR A 52 -13.71 -5.76 1.10
N ALA A 53 -14.79 -5.91 0.33
CA ALA A 53 -15.01 -7.10 -0.50
C ALA A 53 -13.88 -7.30 -1.52
N GLU A 54 -13.39 -6.22 -2.13
CA GLU A 54 -12.25 -6.28 -3.07
C GLU A 54 -10.98 -6.77 -2.38
N ALA A 55 -10.67 -6.24 -1.19
CA ALA A 55 -9.52 -6.66 -0.40
C ALA A 55 -9.61 -8.14 -0.02
N ASP A 56 -10.78 -8.60 0.42
CA ASP A 56 -11.01 -9.99 0.79
C ASP A 56 -10.81 -10.92 -0.40
N GLY A 57 -11.21 -10.51 -1.58
CA GLY A 57 -10.97 -11.26 -2.82
C GLY A 57 -9.48 -11.39 -3.16
N LEU A 58 -8.72 -10.31 -3.03
CA LEU A 58 -7.28 -10.30 -3.28
C LEU A 58 -6.48 -11.11 -2.25
N LEU A 59 -7.01 -11.23 -1.04
CA LEU A 59 -6.38 -11.93 0.08
C LEU A 59 -7.09 -13.24 0.45
N ALA A 60 -7.83 -13.83 -0.49
CA ALA A 60 -8.67 -15.01 -0.23
C ALA A 60 -7.89 -16.22 0.28
N ASP A 61 -6.62 -16.35 -0.09
CA ASP A 61 -5.72 -17.41 0.37
C ASP A 61 -5.19 -17.21 1.80
N LEU A 62 -5.40 -16.04 2.39
CA LEU A 62 -4.96 -15.73 3.75
C LEU A 62 -6.11 -15.88 4.75
N THR A 63 -5.80 -16.29 5.97
CA THR A 63 -6.74 -16.26 7.08
C THR A 63 -7.06 -14.80 7.46
N PRO A 64 -8.20 -14.52 8.11
CA PRO A 64 -8.49 -13.17 8.60
C PRO A 64 -7.37 -12.58 9.47
N ALA A 65 -6.77 -13.39 10.34
CA ALA A 65 -5.65 -12.95 11.17
C ALA A 65 -4.43 -12.56 10.33
N GLN A 66 -4.11 -13.32 9.29
CA GLN A 66 -3.01 -13.02 8.37
C GLN A 66 -3.27 -11.75 7.56
N ARG A 67 -4.51 -11.50 7.16
CA ARG A 67 -4.89 -10.27 6.45
C ARG A 67 -4.65 -9.04 7.30
N ASP A 68 -5.04 -9.10 8.58
CA ASP A 68 -4.96 -7.98 9.52
C ASP A 68 -3.56 -7.79 10.14
N ALA A 69 -2.71 -8.80 10.04
CA ALA A 69 -1.39 -8.78 10.68
C ALA A 69 -0.41 -7.79 10.04
N SER A 70 -0.61 -7.42 8.77
CA SER A 70 0.32 -6.55 8.05
C SER A 70 -0.37 -5.82 6.90
N TRP A 71 0.35 -4.87 6.33
CA TRP A 71 -0.01 -4.30 5.04
C TRP A 71 0.42 -5.24 3.91
N HIS A 72 -0.20 -5.07 2.76
CA HIS A 72 0.08 -5.90 1.58
C HIS A 72 0.22 -5.04 0.34
N LEU A 73 1.08 -5.45 -0.57
CA LEU A 73 1.29 -4.79 -1.84
C LEU A 73 1.05 -5.80 -2.97
N VAL A 74 0.12 -5.47 -3.86
CA VAL A 74 -0.26 -6.35 -4.98
C VAL A 74 0.08 -5.66 -6.29
N SER A 75 0.90 -6.34 -7.10
CA SER A 75 1.27 -5.85 -8.44
C SER A 75 0.10 -5.99 -9.42
N PRO A 76 0.16 -5.27 -10.56
CA PRO A 76 -0.86 -5.39 -11.61
C PRO A 76 -1.06 -6.80 -12.14
N ASP A 77 -0.05 -7.65 -12.09
CA ASP A 77 -0.10 -9.05 -12.51
C ASP A 77 -0.52 -10.03 -11.39
N GLY A 78 -0.86 -9.49 -10.21
CA GLY A 78 -1.40 -10.26 -9.09
C GLY A 78 -0.35 -10.82 -8.12
N HIS A 79 0.93 -10.51 -8.31
CA HIS A 79 1.96 -10.89 -7.34
C HIS A 79 1.82 -10.08 -6.05
N ARG A 80 1.82 -10.76 -4.91
CA ARG A 80 1.66 -10.11 -3.60
C ARG A 80 2.92 -10.21 -2.76
N GLU A 81 3.26 -9.12 -2.11
CA GLU A 81 4.25 -9.07 -1.05
C GLU A 81 3.64 -8.42 0.19
N SER A 82 4.10 -8.81 1.38
CA SER A 82 3.53 -8.39 2.66
C SER A 82 4.63 -8.04 3.65
N ALA A 83 4.28 -7.23 4.65
CA ALA A 83 5.17 -6.87 5.76
C ALA A 83 6.50 -6.26 5.28
N GLY A 84 7.61 -6.63 5.91
CA GLY A 84 8.93 -6.11 5.56
C GLY A 84 9.39 -6.46 4.15
N ALA A 85 8.98 -7.62 3.61
CA ALA A 85 9.32 -8.04 2.26
C ALA A 85 8.73 -7.13 1.17
N ALA A 86 7.62 -6.45 1.46
CA ALA A 86 7.01 -5.48 0.55
C ALA A 86 7.77 -4.14 0.47
N GLY A 87 8.64 -3.85 1.43
CA GLY A 87 9.39 -2.60 1.50
C GLY A 87 10.21 -2.28 0.25
N PRO A 88 11.09 -3.18 -0.20
CA PRO A 88 11.87 -2.95 -1.42
C PRO A 88 11.02 -2.72 -2.66
N ALA A 89 9.95 -3.51 -2.85
CA ALA A 89 9.05 -3.35 -3.99
C ALA A 89 8.35 -1.99 -3.96
N LEU A 90 7.87 -1.56 -2.79
CA LEU A 90 7.27 -0.24 -2.62
C LEU A 90 8.25 0.89 -2.95
N LEU A 91 9.47 0.82 -2.42
CA LEU A 91 10.47 1.86 -2.65
C LEU A 91 10.83 2.00 -4.13
N ARG A 92 10.87 0.89 -4.88
CA ARG A 92 11.13 0.93 -6.33
C ARG A 92 10.05 1.67 -7.11
N LEU A 93 8.84 1.73 -6.58
CA LEU A 93 7.74 2.47 -7.21
C LEU A 93 7.84 3.98 -6.98
N LEU A 94 8.57 4.41 -5.96
CA LEU A 94 8.68 5.81 -5.59
C LEU A 94 9.88 6.49 -6.25
N PRO A 95 9.79 7.79 -6.60
CA PRO A 95 10.92 8.52 -7.15
C PRO A 95 12.13 8.49 -6.21
N GLY A 96 13.30 8.14 -6.74
CA GLY A 96 14.54 8.05 -5.96
C GLY A 96 14.63 6.84 -5.02
N GLY A 97 13.68 5.91 -5.08
CA GLY A 97 13.61 4.76 -4.18
C GLY A 97 14.48 3.56 -4.57
N ALA A 98 15.10 3.56 -5.74
CA ALA A 98 15.83 2.39 -6.24
C ALA A 98 17.05 2.01 -5.38
N LEU A 99 17.85 2.98 -4.92
CA LEU A 99 19.00 2.72 -4.05
C LEU A 99 18.59 2.25 -2.65
N PRO A 100 17.67 2.93 -1.94
CA PRO A 100 17.15 2.41 -0.68
C PRO A 100 16.51 1.02 -0.83
N ALA A 101 15.79 0.77 -1.92
CA ALA A 101 15.19 -0.55 -2.18
C ALA A 101 16.26 -1.64 -2.29
N ALA A 102 17.34 -1.38 -3.00
CA ALA A 102 18.45 -2.31 -3.14
C ALA A 102 19.13 -2.58 -1.78
N ALA A 103 19.30 -1.56 -0.96
CA ALA A 103 19.87 -1.69 0.38
C ALA A 103 18.99 -2.57 1.28
N LEU A 104 17.68 -2.34 1.29
CA LEU A 104 16.74 -3.16 2.07
C LEU A 104 16.68 -4.61 1.58
N ALA A 105 16.75 -4.82 0.28
CA ALA A 105 16.73 -6.15 -0.31
C ALA A 105 17.96 -6.99 0.07
N LYS A 106 19.09 -6.36 0.36
CA LYS A 106 20.32 -7.03 0.83
C LYS A 106 20.25 -7.48 2.29
N ALA A 107 19.35 -6.90 3.07
CA ALA A 107 19.23 -7.19 4.50
C ALA A 107 17.78 -7.53 4.87
N PRO A 108 17.20 -8.60 4.31
CA PRO A 108 15.77 -8.92 4.52
C PRO A 108 15.43 -9.20 5.98
N GLY A 109 16.34 -9.80 6.75
CA GLY A 109 16.15 -10.06 8.17
C GLY A 109 16.06 -8.78 8.99
N VAL A 110 16.92 -7.79 8.72
CA VAL A 110 16.89 -6.49 9.40
C VAL A 110 15.62 -5.71 9.03
N THR A 111 15.27 -5.72 7.76
CA THR A 111 14.05 -5.06 7.24
C THR A 111 12.79 -5.64 7.90
N GLN A 112 12.71 -6.98 8.01
CA GLN A 112 11.59 -7.65 8.65
C GLN A 112 11.51 -7.33 10.14
N ARG A 113 12.65 -7.32 10.84
CA ARG A 113 12.69 -6.95 12.27
C ARG A 113 12.26 -5.51 12.52
N ALA A 114 12.69 -4.57 11.68
CA ALA A 114 12.27 -3.19 11.76
C ALA A 114 10.76 -3.07 11.55
N TYR A 115 10.22 -3.77 10.57
CA TYR A 115 8.78 -3.82 10.32
C TYR A 115 8.03 -4.40 11.52
N GLU A 116 8.46 -5.52 12.07
CA GLU A 116 7.83 -6.16 13.23
C GLU A 116 7.81 -5.25 14.46
N TRP A 117 8.89 -4.52 14.69
CA TRP A 117 8.95 -3.55 15.77
C TRP A 117 7.91 -2.45 15.58
N ILE A 118 7.82 -1.87 14.39
CA ILE A 118 6.83 -0.85 14.05
C ILE A 118 5.41 -1.41 14.19
N ALA A 119 5.16 -2.60 13.65
CA ALA A 119 3.86 -3.26 13.71
C ALA A 119 3.43 -3.54 15.16
N GLY A 120 4.36 -3.94 16.01
CA GLY A 120 4.10 -4.18 17.43
C GLY A 120 3.84 -2.91 18.23
N HIS A 121 4.31 -1.75 17.75
CA HIS A 121 4.16 -0.46 18.43
C HIS A 121 3.17 0.48 17.73
N ARG A 122 2.45 0.01 16.72
CA ARG A 122 1.56 0.87 15.91
C ARG A 122 0.46 1.54 16.74
N SER A 123 -0.07 0.88 17.78
CA SER A 123 -1.07 1.47 18.67
C SER A 123 -0.50 2.64 19.46
N THR A 124 0.71 2.50 20.00
CA THR A 124 1.43 3.56 20.72
C THR A 124 1.76 4.72 19.79
N LEU A 125 2.27 4.41 18.59
CA LEU A 125 2.59 5.40 17.56
C LEU A 125 1.34 6.14 17.11
N SER A 126 0.23 5.44 16.94
CA SER A 126 -1.06 6.03 16.57
C SER A 126 -1.56 7.03 17.63
N ARG A 127 -1.43 6.68 18.91
CA ARG A 127 -1.81 7.58 20.02
C ARG A 127 -0.92 8.81 20.12
N ALA A 128 0.34 8.69 19.74
CA ALA A 128 1.27 9.81 19.74
C ALA A 128 1.01 10.82 18.62
N LEU A 129 0.30 10.44 17.57
CA LEU A 129 -0.01 11.31 16.44
C LEU A 129 -1.17 12.27 16.78
N PRO A 130 -1.04 13.59 16.45
CA PRO A 130 -2.14 14.53 16.59
C PRO A 130 -3.33 14.15 15.70
N SER A 131 -4.55 14.45 16.16
CA SER A 131 -5.79 14.19 15.40
C SER A 131 -5.79 14.92 14.05
N SER A 132 -5.20 16.12 13.97
CA SER A 132 -5.10 16.88 12.74
C SER A 132 -4.27 16.16 11.67
N VAL A 133 -3.18 15.51 12.07
CA VAL A 133 -2.32 14.72 11.18
C VAL A 133 -3.07 13.51 10.64
N LYS A 134 -3.78 12.78 11.53
CA LYS A 134 -4.59 11.62 11.14
C LYS A 134 -5.75 12.00 10.20
N GLN A 135 -6.38 13.14 10.41
CA GLN A 135 -7.44 13.64 9.54
C GLN A 135 -6.93 14.05 8.16
N ARG A 136 -5.76 14.69 8.08
CA ARG A 136 -5.10 15.01 6.81
C ARG A 136 -4.78 13.74 6.03
N ALA A 137 -4.29 12.71 6.72
CA ALA A 137 -4.02 11.41 6.12
C ALA A 137 -5.27 10.82 5.49
N THR A 138 -6.38 10.80 6.22
CA THR A 138 -7.67 10.29 5.73
C THR A 138 -8.14 11.04 4.48
N ARG A 139 -8.01 12.36 4.46
CA ARG A 139 -8.38 13.18 3.30
C ARG A 139 -7.50 12.92 2.08
N LEU A 140 -6.20 12.79 2.28
CA LEU A 140 -5.27 12.48 1.19
C LEU A 140 -5.55 11.12 0.58
N ILE A 141 -5.75 10.11 1.42
CA ILE A 141 -6.10 8.76 0.98
C ILE A 141 -7.42 8.78 0.18
N GLY A 142 -8.43 9.49 0.67
CA GLY A 142 -9.70 9.62 -0.02
C GLY A 142 -9.58 10.19 -1.43
N ARG A 143 -8.70 11.16 -1.63
CA ARG A 143 -8.42 11.74 -2.95
C ARG A 143 -7.71 10.78 -3.91
N ARG A 144 -7.03 9.77 -3.39
CA ARG A 144 -6.26 8.79 -4.16
C ARG A 144 -7.01 7.49 -4.40
N THR A 145 -8.15 7.30 -3.73
CA THR A 145 -8.96 6.07 -3.83
C THR A 145 -9.88 6.07 -5.06
N GLY A 146 -10.22 7.24 -5.57
CA GLY A 146 -11.08 7.40 -6.74
C GLY A 146 -10.41 7.12 -8.08
#